data_ec120f9ac71db99a039331bdbb9b9a72
#
_entry.id   ec120f9ac71db99a039331bdbb9b9a72
#
_cell.length_a   1.000
_cell.length_b   1.000
_cell.length_c   1.000
_cell.angle_alpha   90.00
_cell.angle_beta   90.00
_cell.angle_gamma   90.00
#
_symmetry.space_group_name_H-M   'P 1'
#
loop_
_entity.id
_entity.type
_entity.pdbx_description
1 polymer ?
#
loop_
_entity_poly.entity_id
_entity_poly.type
_entity_poly.pdbx_seq_one_letter_code
_entity_poly.pdbx_strand_id
1 'polypeptide(L)'
;MNFVLDAVQVGLHASWVAGEHLVIDESMVKYMGRSVSFVQYMPAKPIKHGINIFCLCCAYTGVMLAFKVYLGKEDETDGTALAICVGICGKAHLLTNRGHILFTDNYYTSIKLAKHMYEKHGWTVIGTISPTKKKQRDKEDLLFAKLSNGARHTIPRGWYREAAIKMRSPSGLIYYILAPTCEVETKQTCFLSLQVVACM
;
A
#
# COMPACT_ATOMS: atom_id res chain seq x y z
N MET A 1 -20.48 -18.61 1.18
CA MET A 1 -19.05 -18.42 1.53
C MET A 1 -18.83 -17.10 2.30
N ASN A 2 -19.56 -16.04 1.99
CA ASN A 2 -19.41 -14.74 2.64
C ASN A 2 -19.68 -14.78 4.15
N PHE A 3 -20.70 -15.52 4.62
CA PHE A 3 -21.05 -15.58 6.04
C PHE A 3 -19.89 -16.00 6.95
N VAL A 4 -19.10 -17.01 6.55
CA VAL A 4 -17.95 -17.47 7.34
C VAL A 4 -16.84 -16.42 7.36
N LEU A 5 -16.55 -15.81 6.20
CA LEU A 5 -15.53 -14.76 6.10
C LEU A 5 -15.92 -13.51 6.89
N ASP A 6 -17.21 -13.15 6.87
CA ASP A 6 -17.74 -12.03 7.63
C ASP A 6 -17.69 -12.30 9.15
N ALA A 7 -18.02 -13.51 9.58
CA ALA A 7 -17.91 -13.91 11.00
C ALA A 7 -16.44 -13.84 11.50
N VAL A 8 -15.49 -14.31 10.68
CA VAL A 8 -14.06 -14.20 10.99
C VAL A 8 -13.64 -12.73 11.06
N GLN A 9 -14.09 -11.89 10.12
CA GLN A 9 -13.78 -10.47 10.10
C GLN A 9 -14.29 -9.75 11.36
N VAL A 10 -15.51 -10.05 11.81
CA VAL A 10 -16.10 -9.53 13.05
C VAL A 10 -15.26 -9.97 14.26
N GLY A 11 -14.85 -11.25 14.30
CA GLY A 11 -13.98 -11.77 15.36
C GLY A 11 -12.61 -11.07 15.43
N LEU A 12 -11.99 -10.82 14.29
CA LEU A 12 -10.72 -10.08 14.21
C LEU A 12 -10.87 -8.66 14.76
N HIS A 13 -11.92 -7.97 14.36
CA HIS A 13 -12.19 -6.61 14.81
C HIS A 13 -12.46 -6.53 16.33
N ALA A 14 -13.16 -7.52 16.89
CA ALA A 14 -13.45 -7.58 18.33
C ALA A 14 -12.23 -7.97 19.18
N SER A 15 -11.23 -8.66 18.57
CA SER A 15 -10.12 -9.26 19.31
C SER A 15 -8.94 -8.33 19.51
N TRP A 16 -8.80 -7.27 18.72
CA TRP A 16 -7.60 -6.45 18.72
C TRP A 16 -7.86 -4.98 18.39
N VAL A 17 -7.23 -4.10 19.17
CA VAL A 17 -7.21 -2.66 18.87
C VAL A 17 -6.02 -2.34 17.99
N ALA A 18 -6.28 -1.70 16.86
CA ALA A 18 -5.25 -1.30 15.92
C ALA A 18 -4.28 -0.29 16.53
N GLY A 19 -2.99 -0.51 16.35
CA GLY A 19 -1.96 0.46 16.68
C GLY A 19 -1.87 1.59 15.66
N GLU A 20 -0.95 2.52 15.87
CA GLU A 20 -0.68 3.64 14.96
C GLU A 20 -0.15 3.16 13.59
N HIS A 21 0.71 2.14 13.60
CA HIS A 21 1.41 1.63 12.42
C HIS A 21 0.70 0.42 11.85
N LEU A 22 0.29 0.54 10.60
CA LEU A 22 -0.46 -0.47 9.85
C LEU A 22 0.31 -0.88 8.60
N VAL A 23 0.15 -2.11 8.15
CA VAL A 23 0.75 -2.61 6.91
C VAL A 23 -0.29 -3.33 6.07
N ILE A 24 -0.29 -3.07 4.75
CA ILE A 24 -1.05 -3.84 3.77
C ILE A 24 -0.08 -4.64 2.91
N ASP A 25 -0.34 -5.94 2.83
CA ASP A 25 0.43 -6.88 2.00
C ASP A 25 -0.47 -8.03 1.53
N GLU A 26 0.07 -8.90 0.64
CA GLU A 26 -0.60 -10.10 0.16
C GLU A 26 -0.08 -11.35 0.86
N SER A 27 -1.01 -12.23 1.22
CA SER A 27 -0.74 -13.58 1.69
C SER A 27 -1.27 -14.61 0.71
N MET A 28 -0.55 -15.72 0.54
CA MET A 28 -0.96 -16.85 -0.29
C MET A 28 -1.33 -18.05 0.56
N VAL A 29 -2.57 -18.51 0.43
CA VAL A 29 -3.01 -19.78 1.02
C VAL A 29 -2.89 -20.89 -0.03
N LYS A 30 -2.06 -21.91 0.25
CA LYS A 30 -1.86 -23.04 -0.67
C LYS A 30 -3.17 -23.73 -0.99
N TYR A 31 -3.45 -23.92 -2.28
CA TYR A 31 -4.61 -24.64 -2.75
C TYR A 31 -4.22 -25.59 -3.88
N MET A 32 -4.55 -26.87 -3.72
CA MET A 32 -4.20 -27.93 -4.66
C MET A 32 -5.40 -28.42 -5.48
N GLY A 33 -6.59 -27.90 -5.19
CA GLY A 33 -7.81 -28.27 -5.92
C GLY A 33 -7.86 -27.65 -7.32
N ARG A 34 -8.67 -28.26 -8.20
CA ARG A 34 -8.84 -27.82 -9.60
C ARG A 34 -10.18 -27.12 -9.88
N SER A 35 -11.08 -27.09 -8.91
CA SER A 35 -12.47 -26.67 -9.09
C SER A 35 -12.74 -25.18 -8.80
N VAL A 36 -11.70 -24.38 -8.57
CA VAL A 36 -11.85 -22.95 -8.19
C VAL A 36 -11.17 -22.08 -9.21
N SER A 37 -11.92 -21.19 -9.85
CA SER A 37 -11.45 -20.33 -10.95
C SER A 37 -10.52 -19.18 -10.53
N PHE A 38 -10.53 -18.83 -9.25
CA PHE A 38 -9.74 -17.70 -8.71
C PHE A 38 -8.39 -18.09 -8.08
N VAL A 39 -7.95 -19.33 -8.30
CA VAL A 39 -6.59 -19.77 -7.94
C VAL A 39 -5.58 -19.01 -8.77
N GLN A 40 -4.58 -18.46 -8.12
CA GLN A 40 -3.50 -17.70 -8.78
C GLN A 40 -2.20 -18.50 -8.81
N TYR A 41 -1.45 -18.29 -9.89
CA TYR A 41 -0.07 -18.76 -10.02
C TYR A 41 0.89 -17.58 -9.90
N MET A 42 1.67 -17.56 -8.81
CA MET A 42 2.66 -16.52 -8.51
C MET A 42 4.04 -17.15 -8.32
N PRO A 43 4.85 -17.28 -9.38
CA PRO A 43 6.12 -18.02 -9.33
C PRO A 43 7.16 -17.41 -8.39
N ALA A 44 7.06 -16.11 -8.10
CA ALA A 44 7.97 -15.41 -7.21
C ALA A 44 7.65 -15.58 -5.72
N LYS A 45 6.46 -16.10 -5.37
CA LYS A 45 6.05 -16.33 -3.99
C LYS A 45 6.47 -17.75 -3.54
N PRO A 46 6.74 -17.98 -2.23
CA PRO A 46 7.04 -19.31 -1.71
C PRO A 46 5.92 -20.33 -2.01
N ILE A 47 4.68 -19.92 -1.89
CA ILE A 47 3.49 -20.68 -2.31
C ILE A 47 3.14 -20.22 -3.71
N LYS A 48 3.50 -21.03 -4.71
CA LYS A 48 3.33 -20.66 -6.12
C LYS A 48 1.89 -20.78 -6.61
N HIS A 49 1.12 -21.75 -6.08
CA HIS A 49 -0.28 -21.98 -6.41
C HIS A 49 -1.14 -21.83 -5.17
N GLY A 50 -2.15 -20.99 -5.24
CA GLY A 50 -3.02 -20.77 -4.10
C GLY A 50 -4.03 -19.66 -4.29
N ILE A 51 -4.74 -19.37 -3.23
CA ILE A 51 -5.70 -18.28 -3.12
C ILE A 51 -4.96 -17.07 -2.56
N ASN A 52 -5.05 -15.95 -3.26
CA ASN A 52 -4.46 -14.70 -2.82
C ASN A 52 -5.38 -13.97 -1.84
N ILE A 53 -4.84 -13.48 -0.75
CA ILE A 53 -5.55 -12.75 0.28
C ILE A 53 -4.82 -11.43 0.54
N PHE A 54 -5.52 -10.33 0.38
CA PHE A 54 -5.04 -9.02 0.78
C PHE A 54 -5.28 -8.85 2.29
N CYS A 55 -4.24 -8.51 3.04
CA CYS A 55 -4.27 -8.45 4.50
C CYS A 55 -3.90 -7.05 4.98
N LEU A 56 -4.65 -6.53 5.96
CA LEU A 56 -4.27 -5.39 6.78
C LEU A 56 -3.84 -5.91 8.15
N CYS A 57 -2.63 -5.59 8.55
CA CYS A 57 -2.04 -6.03 9.81
C CYS A 57 -1.52 -4.86 10.64
N CYS A 58 -1.47 -5.05 11.95
CA CYS A 58 -0.72 -4.17 12.84
C CYS A 58 0.78 -4.40 12.61
N ALA A 59 1.53 -3.34 12.28
CA ALA A 59 2.95 -3.46 11.93
C ALA A 59 3.84 -3.93 13.09
N TYR A 60 3.46 -3.63 14.33
CA TYR A 60 4.24 -4.04 15.51
C TYR A 60 4.02 -5.49 15.91
N THR A 61 2.79 -5.98 15.80
CA THR A 61 2.41 -7.29 16.33
C THR A 61 2.23 -8.35 15.27
N GLY A 62 2.06 -7.94 14.01
CA GLY A 62 1.71 -8.82 12.91
C GLY A 62 0.26 -9.35 12.97
N VAL A 63 -0.54 -8.90 13.94
CA VAL A 63 -1.95 -9.33 14.06
C VAL A 63 -2.74 -8.81 12.86
N MET A 64 -3.45 -9.71 12.20
CA MET A 64 -4.35 -9.37 11.10
C MET A 64 -5.60 -8.66 11.64
N LEU A 65 -5.90 -7.49 11.10
CA LEU A 65 -7.05 -6.66 11.47
C LEU A 65 -8.20 -6.83 10.49
N ALA A 66 -7.89 -6.97 9.23
CA ALA A 66 -8.84 -7.20 8.17
C ALA A 66 -8.22 -7.94 6.99
N PHE A 67 -9.07 -8.58 6.20
CA PHE A 67 -8.62 -9.23 4.98
C PHE A 67 -9.67 -9.16 3.86
N LYS A 68 -9.21 -9.33 2.61
CA LYS A 68 -10.04 -9.51 1.43
C LYS A 68 -9.49 -10.67 0.61
N VAL A 69 -10.30 -11.71 0.41
CA VAL A 69 -9.95 -12.81 -0.50
C VAL A 69 -10.11 -12.33 -1.94
N TYR A 70 -9.13 -12.62 -2.77
CA TYR A 70 -9.23 -12.38 -4.21
C TYR A 70 -10.07 -13.47 -4.88
N LEU A 71 -11.20 -13.11 -5.42
CA LEU A 71 -12.13 -14.04 -6.06
C LEU A 71 -12.11 -13.99 -7.60
N GLY A 72 -11.15 -13.29 -8.19
CA GLY A 72 -11.01 -13.13 -9.63
C GLY A 72 -11.39 -11.74 -10.11
N LYS A 73 -11.28 -11.52 -11.44
CA LYS A 73 -11.48 -10.18 -12.05
C LYS A 73 -12.93 -9.68 -11.97
N GLU A 74 -13.91 -10.56 -11.85
CA GLU A 74 -15.33 -10.20 -11.78
C GLU A 74 -15.71 -9.50 -10.47
N ASP A 75 -14.88 -9.68 -9.42
CA ASP A 75 -15.07 -9.04 -8.11
C ASP A 75 -14.43 -7.64 -8.03
N GLU A 76 -13.72 -7.24 -9.08
CA GLU A 76 -13.02 -5.96 -9.19
C GLU A 76 -13.94 -4.90 -9.81
N THR A 77 -14.95 -4.43 -9.07
CA THR A 77 -15.69 -3.22 -9.46
C THR A 77 -14.78 -1.99 -9.51
N ASP A 78 -13.63 -2.04 -8.85
CA ASP A 78 -12.55 -1.04 -8.87
C ASP A 78 -11.21 -1.69 -8.50
N GLY A 79 -10.67 -2.57 -9.34
CA GLY A 79 -9.40 -3.30 -9.10
C GLY A 79 -8.14 -2.44 -8.97
N THR A 80 -8.31 -1.15 -8.66
CA THR A 80 -7.20 -0.26 -8.37
C THR A 80 -6.63 -0.56 -6.99
N ALA A 81 -5.31 -0.46 -6.86
CA ALA A 81 -4.61 -0.58 -5.57
C ALA A 81 -5.22 0.33 -4.49
N LEU A 82 -5.68 1.53 -4.89
CA LEU A 82 -6.39 2.45 -4.02
C LEU A 82 -7.68 1.84 -3.45
N ALA A 83 -8.53 1.27 -4.31
CA ALA A 83 -9.81 0.70 -3.89
C ALA A 83 -9.62 -0.51 -2.96
N ILE A 84 -8.59 -1.32 -3.21
CA ILE A 84 -8.20 -2.43 -2.34
C ILE A 84 -7.81 -1.90 -0.96
N CYS A 85 -6.90 -0.91 -0.88
CA CYS A 85 -6.45 -0.34 0.38
C CYS A 85 -7.60 0.28 1.18
N VAL A 86 -8.40 1.14 0.55
CA VAL A 86 -9.55 1.80 1.19
C VAL A 86 -10.59 0.78 1.64
N GLY A 87 -10.89 -0.22 0.80
CA GLY A 87 -11.86 -1.25 1.11
C GLY A 87 -11.45 -2.12 2.31
N ILE A 88 -10.18 -2.49 2.42
CA ILE A 88 -9.68 -3.29 3.56
C ILE A 88 -9.65 -2.44 4.83
N CYS A 89 -9.19 -1.19 4.78
CA CYS A 89 -9.23 -0.29 5.93
C CYS A 89 -10.67 0.00 6.39
N GLY A 90 -11.62 0.07 5.46
CA GLY A 90 -13.05 0.20 5.76
C GLY A 90 -13.60 -1.02 6.49
N LYS A 91 -13.22 -2.25 6.08
CA LYS A 91 -13.59 -3.49 6.77
C LYS A 91 -13.05 -3.58 8.20
N ALA A 92 -11.90 -2.97 8.46
CA ALA A 92 -11.33 -2.87 9.80
C ALA A 92 -11.96 -1.75 10.64
N HIS A 93 -12.93 -1.00 10.10
CA HIS A 93 -13.56 0.17 10.75
C HIS A 93 -12.57 1.26 11.20
N LEU A 94 -11.40 1.36 10.55
CA LEU A 94 -10.33 2.28 10.94
C LEU A 94 -10.39 3.63 10.22
N LEU A 95 -11.14 3.76 9.14
CA LEU A 95 -11.17 4.97 8.30
C LEU A 95 -11.69 6.23 9.02
N THR A 96 -12.37 6.07 10.15
CA THR A 96 -12.81 7.18 11.02
C THR A 96 -11.74 7.66 11.99
N ASN A 97 -10.71 6.83 12.23
CA ASN A 97 -9.61 7.15 13.13
C ASN A 97 -8.54 7.92 12.39
N ARG A 98 -7.97 8.94 13.02
CA ARG A 98 -6.89 9.76 12.45
C ARG A 98 -5.54 9.36 13.05
N GLY A 99 -4.47 9.69 12.33
CA GLY A 99 -3.10 9.55 12.83
C GLY A 99 -2.46 8.19 12.55
N HIS A 100 -3.08 7.32 11.76
CA HIS A 100 -2.43 6.07 11.35
C HIS A 100 -1.34 6.32 10.30
N ILE A 101 -0.30 5.49 10.36
CA ILE A 101 0.77 5.41 9.36
C ILE A 101 0.60 4.09 8.62
N LEU A 102 0.28 4.15 7.33
CA LEU A 102 0.06 2.98 6.50
C LEU A 102 1.29 2.65 5.67
N PHE A 103 1.89 1.51 5.93
CA PHE A 103 2.99 0.96 5.14
C PHE A 103 2.45 0.12 3.99
N THR A 104 2.94 0.38 2.79
CA THR A 104 2.52 -0.34 1.58
C THR A 104 3.73 -0.70 0.72
N ASP A 105 3.63 -1.81 0.00
CA ASP A 105 4.62 -2.19 -0.99
C ASP A 105 4.44 -1.38 -2.30
N ASN A 106 5.33 -1.66 -3.27
CA ASN A 106 5.30 -1.03 -4.58
C ASN A 106 4.02 -1.28 -5.40
N TYR A 107 3.25 -2.32 -5.12
CA TYR A 107 2.00 -2.59 -5.82
C TYR A 107 0.91 -1.58 -5.47
N TYR A 108 0.80 -1.23 -4.19
CA TYR A 108 -0.23 -0.33 -3.66
C TYR A 108 0.20 1.13 -3.66
N THR A 109 1.50 1.39 -3.49
CA THR A 109 2.00 2.76 -3.28
C THR A 109 1.82 3.62 -4.52
N SER A 110 1.10 4.73 -4.36
CA SER A 110 0.94 5.77 -5.36
C SER A 110 0.69 7.13 -4.70
N ILE A 111 0.97 8.21 -5.41
CA ILE A 111 0.64 9.57 -4.95
C ILE A 111 -0.87 9.71 -4.74
N LYS A 112 -1.67 9.09 -5.59
CA LYS A 112 -3.13 9.09 -5.47
C LYS A 112 -3.61 8.44 -4.17
N LEU A 113 -3.00 7.30 -3.77
CA LEU A 113 -3.29 6.67 -2.49
C LEU A 113 -2.90 7.58 -1.33
N ALA A 114 -1.67 8.12 -1.33
CA ALA A 114 -1.17 8.99 -0.27
C ALA A 114 -2.06 10.24 -0.10
N LYS A 115 -2.42 10.88 -1.21
CA LYS A 115 -3.33 12.03 -1.24
C LYS A 115 -4.70 11.69 -0.66
N HIS A 116 -5.31 10.59 -1.13
CA HIS A 116 -6.62 10.15 -0.67
C HIS A 116 -6.64 9.86 0.83
N MET A 117 -5.67 9.08 1.32
CA MET A 117 -5.60 8.69 2.73
C MET A 117 -5.36 9.90 3.64
N TYR A 118 -4.51 10.84 3.21
CA TYR A 118 -4.27 12.06 3.97
C TYR A 118 -5.49 13.00 3.98
N GLU A 119 -6.04 13.35 2.82
CA GLU A 119 -7.14 14.33 2.69
C GLU A 119 -8.45 13.83 3.31
N LYS A 120 -8.74 12.53 3.19
CA LYS A 120 -10.01 11.97 3.66
C LYS A 120 -9.93 11.44 5.10
N HIS A 121 -8.81 10.88 5.51
CA HIS A 121 -8.68 10.14 6.75
C HIS A 121 -7.60 10.70 7.69
N GLY A 122 -6.74 11.62 7.22
CA GLY A 122 -5.63 12.17 8.01
C GLY A 122 -4.51 11.15 8.26
N TRP A 123 -4.35 10.16 7.36
CA TRP A 123 -3.33 9.12 7.47
C TRP A 123 -2.09 9.46 6.66
N THR A 124 -0.94 9.07 7.16
CA THR A 124 0.32 9.11 6.41
C THR A 124 0.52 7.78 5.68
N VAL A 125 0.97 7.81 4.43
CA VAL A 125 1.32 6.60 3.67
C VAL A 125 2.82 6.58 3.45
N ILE A 126 3.45 5.46 3.81
CA ILE A 126 4.88 5.18 3.57
C ILE A 126 4.97 3.94 2.69
N GLY A 127 5.70 4.06 1.59
CA GLY A 127 5.84 2.91 0.68
C GLY A 127 6.84 3.14 -0.42
N THR A 128 7.07 2.11 -1.23
CA THR A 128 8.04 2.14 -2.32
C THR A 128 7.36 2.41 -3.65
N ILE A 129 7.90 3.32 -4.46
CA ILE A 129 7.47 3.54 -5.83
C ILE A 129 8.56 3.06 -6.78
N SER A 130 8.29 2.02 -7.59
CA SER A 130 9.25 1.57 -8.58
C SER A 130 9.22 2.47 -9.81
N PRO A 131 10.38 2.96 -10.28
CA PRO A 131 10.46 3.84 -11.45
C PRO A 131 10.15 3.14 -12.77
N THR A 132 10.15 1.80 -12.80
CA THR A 132 10.11 1.00 -14.04
C THR A 132 8.72 0.56 -14.48
N LYS A 133 7.69 0.61 -13.63
CA LYS A 133 6.33 0.18 -13.99
C LYS A 133 5.58 1.26 -14.78
N LYS A 134 5.76 1.30 -16.10
CA LYS A 134 5.15 2.31 -17.00
C LYS A 134 3.63 2.18 -17.18
N LYS A 135 3.00 1.03 -16.91
CA LYS A 135 1.63 0.72 -17.37
C LYS A 135 0.47 1.11 -16.43
N GLN A 136 0.75 1.47 -15.18
CA GLN A 136 -0.31 1.67 -14.17
C GLN A 136 -0.17 2.95 -13.33
N ARG A 137 0.59 3.94 -13.80
CA ARG A 137 0.89 5.12 -12.99
C ARG A 137 0.23 6.36 -13.55
N ASP A 138 -0.34 7.14 -12.63
CA ASP A 138 -0.75 8.51 -12.90
C ASP A 138 0.46 9.34 -13.32
N LYS A 139 0.21 10.44 -14.07
CA LYS A 139 1.27 11.33 -14.56
C LYS A 139 2.16 11.88 -13.43
N GLU A 140 1.59 12.05 -12.24
CA GLU A 140 2.28 12.53 -11.04
C GLU A 140 3.29 11.51 -10.51
N ASP A 141 2.92 10.22 -10.45
CA ASP A 141 3.85 9.14 -10.06
C ASP A 141 5.03 9.02 -11.01
N LEU A 142 4.80 9.21 -12.32
CA LEU A 142 5.86 9.19 -13.34
C LEU A 142 6.79 10.39 -13.22
N LEU A 143 6.26 11.57 -12.92
CA LEU A 143 7.05 12.78 -12.71
C LEU A 143 7.96 12.61 -11.49
N PHE A 144 7.40 12.09 -10.39
CA PHE A 144 8.12 11.84 -9.16
C PHE A 144 9.23 10.80 -9.34
N ALA A 145 8.93 9.71 -10.02
CA ALA A 145 9.92 8.69 -10.36
C ALA A 145 11.04 9.22 -11.28
N LYS A 146 10.73 10.16 -12.19
CA LYS A 146 11.74 10.82 -13.05
C LYS A 146 12.65 11.75 -12.24
N LEU A 147 12.09 12.53 -11.32
CA LEU A 147 12.86 13.43 -10.45
C LEU A 147 13.83 12.63 -9.56
N SER A 148 13.39 11.51 -9.03
CA SER A 148 14.24 10.61 -8.24
C SER A 148 15.31 9.90 -9.08
N ASN A 149 15.01 9.50 -10.33
CA ASN A 149 15.95 8.83 -11.22
C ASN A 149 17.09 9.74 -11.72
N GLY A 150 16.82 11.01 -11.94
CA GLY A 150 17.87 11.98 -12.32
C GLY A 150 18.96 12.14 -11.26
N ALA A 151 18.67 11.71 -10.03
CA ALA A 151 19.61 11.75 -8.92
C ALA A 151 20.51 10.52 -8.76
N ARG A 152 20.22 9.41 -9.47
CA ARG A 152 20.88 8.11 -9.25
C ARG A 152 22.38 8.08 -9.46
N HIS A 153 22.91 8.89 -10.37
CA HIS A 153 24.32 8.81 -10.77
C HIS A 153 25.29 9.61 -9.90
N THR A 154 24.82 10.29 -8.87
CA THR A 154 25.65 11.24 -8.11
C THR A 154 25.51 11.17 -6.60
N ILE A 155 24.79 10.18 -6.05
CA ILE A 155 24.62 10.05 -4.60
C ILE A 155 25.65 9.06 -4.06
N PRO A 156 26.60 9.50 -3.20
CA PRO A 156 27.51 8.58 -2.53
C PRO A 156 26.77 7.61 -1.61
N ARG A 157 27.34 6.43 -1.40
CA ARG A 157 26.81 5.39 -0.51
C ARG A 157 26.55 5.97 0.90
N GLY A 158 25.36 5.70 1.45
CA GLY A 158 24.96 6.23 2.76
C GLY A 158 24.38 7.65 2.74
N TRP A 159 24.28 8.27 1.58
CA TRP A 159 23.61 9.56 1.40
C TRP A 159 22.20 9.36 0.86
N TYR A 160 21.32 10.32 1.11
CA TYR A 160 19.99 10.35 0.54
C TYR A 160 19.68 11.71 -0.07
N ARG A 161 18.79 11.74 -1.03
CA ARG A 161 18.20 12.97 -1.56
C ARG A 161 16.71 12.95 -1.33
N GLU A 162 16.16 14.11 -1.12
CA GLU A 162 14.72 14.28 -0.99
C GLU A 162 14.18 15.01 -2.22
N ALA A 163 13.08 14.49 -2.75
CA ALA A 163 12.25 15.21 -3.71
C ALA A 163 10.92 15.51 -3.01
N ALA A 164 10.42 16.73 -3.17
CA ALA A 164 9.16 17.14 -2.56
C ALA A 164 8.19 17.64 -3.63
N ILE A 165 6.95 17.17 -3.57
CA ILE A 165 5.86 17.72 -4.37
C ILE A 165 4.92 18.48 -3.44
N LYS A 166 4.75 19.78 -3.72
CA LYS A 166 3.80 20.63 -3.00
C LYS A 166 2.40 20.36 -3.51
N MET A 167 1.52 20.00 -2.61
CA MET A 167 0.11 19.74 -2.88
C MET A 167 -0.77 20.74 -2.13
N ARG A 168 -1.97 20.95 -2.64
CA ARG A 168 -3.01 21.74 -1.96
C ARG A 168 -4.27 20.90 -1.86
N SER A 169 -4.82 20.76 -0.65
CA SER A 169 -6.11 20.11 -0.45
C SER A 169 -7.27 20.98 -0.95
N PRO A 170 -8.45 20.42 -1.19
CA PRO A 170 -9.65 21.20 -1.48
C PRO A 170 -10.01 22.22 -0.40
N SER A 171 -9.64 21.97 0.86
CA SER A 171 -9.79 22.88 1.99
C SER A 171 -8.74 23.99 2.06
N GLY A 172 -7.81 24.04 1.09
CA GLY A 172 -6.76 25.06 1.02
C GLY A 172 -5.49 24.72 1.81
N LEU A 173 -5.46 23.62 2.56
CA LEU A 173 -4.26 23.17 3.29
C LEU A 173 -3.13 22.82 2.32
N ILE A 174 -1.94 23.31 2.61
CA ILE A 174 -0.73 22.98 1.85
C ILE A 174 0.01 21.86 2.58
N TYR A 175 0.37 20.80 1.87
CA TYR A 175 1.16 19.69 2.37
C TYR A 175 2.19 19.24 1.32
N TYR A 176 3.20 18.52 1.76
CA TYR A 176 4.25 18.03 0.90
C TYR A 176 4.29 16.52 0.90
N ILE A 177 4.44 15.94 -0.29
CA ILE A 177 4.75 14.53 -0.45
C ILE A 177 6.27 14.45 -0.63
N LEU A 178 6.94 13.83 0.32
CA LEU A 178 8.38 13.66 0.34
C LEU A 178 8.77 12.28 -0.20
N ALA A 179 9.82 12.21 -0.98
CA ALA A 179 10.42 10.95 -1.41
C ALA A 179 11.92 10.98 -1.18
N PRO A 180 12.39 10.49 -0.07
CA PRO A 180 13.79 10.21 0.11
C PRO A 180 14.23 9.11 -0.85
N THR A 181 15.35 9.31 -1.55
CA THR A 181 16.01 8.31 -2.37
C THR A 181 17.27 7.87 -1.68
N CYS A 182 17.41 6.59 -1.38
CA CYS A 182 18.65 6.01 -0.87
C CYS A 182 19.17 4.94 -1.83
N GLU A 183 20.48 4.76 -1.87
CA GLU A 183 21.12 3.68 -2.61
C GLU A 183 21.31 2.49 -1.66
N VAL A 184 20.65 1.36 -1.97
CA VAL A 184 20.81 0.11 -1.25
C VAL A 184 21.67 -0.84 -2.06
N GLU A 185 22.58 -1.56 -1.40
CA GLU A 185 23.51 -2.50 -2.00
C GLU A 185 22.83 -3.51 -2.93
N THR A 186 23.41 -3.71 -4.13
CA THR A 186 23.27 -4.84 -5.04
C THR A 186 22.06 -4.99 -5.96
N LYS A 187 20.97 -4.28 -5.79
CA LYS A 187 19.96 -4.15 -6.85
C LYS A 187 19.40 -2.73 -6.80
N GLN A 188 19.38 -2.07 -7.98
CA GLN A 188 18.86 -0.70 -8.19
C GLN A 188 17.35 -0.59 -7.87
N THR A 189 16.99 -0.81 -6.63
CA THR A 189 15.67 -0.53 -6.08
C THR A 189 15.78 0.78 -5.31
N CYS A 190 15.40 1.88 -5.94
CA CYS A 190 15.17 3.10 -5.20
C CYS A 190 13.97 2.88 -4.29
N PHE A 191 14.20 2.85 -3.00
CA PHE A 191 13.14 2.98 -2.03
C PHE A 191 12.70 4.45 -2.05
N LEU A 192 11.56 4.71 -2.63
CA LEU A 192 10.85 5.96 -2.50
C LEU A 192 9.91 5.79 -1.32
N SER A 193 10.24 6.37 -0.19
CA SER A 193 9.30 6.50 0.91
C SER A 193 8.42 7.72 0.64
N LEU A 194 7.14 7.53 0.49
CA LEU A 194 6.16 8.61 0.41
C LEU A 194 5.73 8.96 1.82
N GLN A 195 6.16 10.10 2.30
CA GLN A 195 5.72 10.64 3.56
C GLN A 195 4.97 11.94 3.30
N VAL A 196 3.76 12.05 3.83
CA VAL A 196 2.98 13.28 3.76
C VAL A 196 3.25 14.06 5.05
N VAL A 197 3.88 15.22 4.92
CA VAL A 197 4.13 16.13 6.04
C VAL A 197 3.26 17.36 5.82
N ALA A 198 2.36 17.64 6.76
CA ALA A 198 1.62 18.90 6.77
C ALA A 198 2.53 20.00 7.32
N CYS A 199 2.67 21.10 6.59
CA CYS A 199 3.18 22.34 7.17
C CYS A 199 1.98 23.06 7.85
N MET A 200 2.08 23.21 9.16
CA MET A 200 1.25 24.17 9.89
C MET A 200 1.69 25.59 9.60
#